data_e982739185d0837511475872f2ce9580
#
_entry.id   e982739185d0837511475872f2ce9580
#
_cell.length_a   1.000
_cell.length_b   1.000
_cell.length_c   1.000
_cell.angle_alpha   90.00
_cell.angle_beta   90.00
_cell.angle_gamma   90.00
#
_symmetry.space_group_name_H-M   'P 1'
#
loop_
_entity.id
_entity.type
_entity.pdbx_description
1 polymer ?
#
loop_
_entity_poly.entity_id
_entity_poly.type
_entity_poly.pdbx_seq_one_letter_code
_entity_poly.pdbx_strand_id
1 'polypeptide(L)'
;MIKNYSALHESMQTRTLANGLRICYLPKEGFSKTFAILATDFGSVDASFTFEGKRYDTPAGVAHFLEHKMFEDEDGNALQKFARTGASPNAFTSHTMTAYHFSCTDRFEENLKILLKFVFTPYFTDENVEKERGIINQEIRMVEDTPNWEVFVGAYEGLYRNHPVRVSIPG
;
A
#
# COMPACT_ATOMS: atom_id res chain seq x y z
N MET A 1 -10.29 2.79 -22.50
CA MET A 1 -10.98 1.53 -22.91
C MET A 1 -12.12 1.28 -21.95
N ILE A 2 -13.27 0.81 -22.45
CA ILE A 2 -14.39 0.40 -21.60
C ILE A 2 -14.54 -1.12 -21.74
N LYS A 3 -14.65 -1.82 -20.63
CA LYS A 3 -14.89 -3.25 -20.56
C LYS A 3 -16.20 -3.50 -19.80
N ASN A 4 -17.14 -4.18 -20.42
CA ASN A 4 -18.43 -4.50 -19.83
C ASN A 4 -18.42 -5.95 -19.32
N TYR A 5 -18.93 -6.13 -18.12
CA TYR A 5 -19.12 -7.42 -17.46
C TYR A 5 -20.61 -7.69 -17.32
N SER A 6 -21.23 -8.16 -18.41
CA SER A 6 -22.69 -8.31 -18.51
C SER A 6 -23.29 -9.18 -17.41
N ALA A 7 -22.60 -10.26 -17.03
CA ALA A 7 -23.05 -11.15 -15.96
C ALA A 7 -23.09 -10.49 -14.56
N LEU A 8 -22.36 -9.39 -14.38
CA LEU A 8 -22.32 -8.63 -13.12
C LEU A 8 -23.08 -7.31 -13.21
N HIS A 9 -23.63 -6.97 -14.38
CA HIS A 9 -24.19 -5.65 -14.68
C HIS A 9 -23.21 -4.49 -14.39
N GLU A 10 -21.92 -4.70 -14.66
CA GLU A 10 -20.85 -3.79 -14.31
C GLU A 10 -20.09 -3.32 -15.55
N SER A 11 -19.56 -2.12 -15.48
CA SER A 11 -18.63 -1.59 -16.48
C SER A 11 -17.39 -1.05 -15.83
N MET A 12 -16.24 -1.30 -16.44
CA MET A 12 -14.95 -0.77 -15.99
C MET A 12 -14.34 0.09 -17.10
N GLN A 13 -13.93 1.29 -16.74
CA GLN A 13 -13.20 2.19 -17.62
C GLN A 13 -11.73 2.20 -17.24
N THR A 14 -10.86 2.03 -18.22
CA THR A 14 -9.40 2.10 -18.01
C THR A 14 -8.77 3.18 -18.87
N ARG A 15 -7.82 3.89 -18.31
CA ARG A 15 -7.01 4.91 -18.99
C ARG A 15 -5.56 4.84 -18.51
N THR A 16 -4.61 4.99 -19.42
CA THR A 16 -3.22 5.22 -19.08
C THR A 16 -2.89 6.68 -19.39
N LEU A 17 -2.31 7.37 -18.42
CA LEU A 17 -1.85 8.74 -18.57
C LEU A 17 -0.50 8.78 -19.31
N ALA A 18 -0.08 9.97 -19.76
CA ALA A 18 1.18 10.15 -20.47
C ALA A 18 2.42 9.77 -19.64
N ASN A 19 2.34 9.86 -18.31
CA ASN A 19 3.39 9.44 -17.38
C ASN A 19 3.37 7.94 -17.04
N GLY A 20 2.51 7.14 -17.69
CA GLY A 20 2.40 5.71 -17.47
C GLY A 20 1.42 5.29 -16.36
N LEU A 21 0.88 6.22 -15.57
CA LEU A 21 -0.09 5.88 -14.52
C LEU A 21 -1.36 5.27 -15.13
N ARG A 22 -1.70 4.08 -14.68
CA ARG A 22 -2.92 3.36 -15.09
C ARG A 22 -4.05 3.69 -14.13
N ILE A 23 -5.16 4.16 -14.69
CA ILE A 23 -6.39 4.47 -13.94
C ILE A 23 -7.44 3.43 -14.30
N CYS A 24 -8.10 2.91 -13.28
CA CYS A 24 -9.25 2.03 -13.40
C CYS A 24 -10.42 2.68 -12.66
N TYR A 25 -11.54 2.86 -13.34
CA TYR A 25 -12.74 3.47 -12.78
C TYR A 25 -13.94 2.52 -12.93
N LEU A 26 -14.58 2.23 -11.81
CA LEU A 26 -15.78 1.42 -11.73
C LEU A 26 -16.93 2.28 -11.19
N PRO A 27 -17.82 2.78 -12.04
CA PRO A 27 -19.00 3.51 -11.57
C PRO A 27 -19.93 2.55 -10.82
N LYS A 28 -20.42 2.99 -9.66
CA LYS A 28 -21.36 2.24 -8.81
C LYS A 28 -22.58 3.10 -8.55
N GLU A 29 -23.58 2.98 -9.42
CA GLU A 29 -24.82 3.73 -9.27
C GLU A 29 -25.59 3.29 -8.01
N GLY A 30 -26.17 4.24 -7.30
CA GLY A 30 -26.93 4.00 -6.07
C GLY A 30 -26.08 3.82 -4.80
N PHE A 31 -24.74 3.84 -4.90
CA PHE A 31 -23.87 3.80 -3.72
C PHE A 31 -23.47 5.21 -3.30
N SER A 32 -23.69 5.53 -2.03
CA SER A 32 -23.23 6.81 -1.43
C SER A 32 -21.75 6.79 -1.06
N LYS A 33 -21.18 5.61 -0.82
CA LYS A 33 -19.78 5.44 -0.43
C LYS A 33 -18.90 5.32 -1.67
N THR A 34 -17.88 6.16 -1.75
CA THR A 34 -16.84 6.10 -2.76
C THR A 34 -15.56 5.51 -2.18
N PHE A 35 -14.75 4.91 -3.04
CA PHE A 35 -13.49 4.28 -2.68
C PHE A 35 -12.42 4.64 -3.71
N ALA A 36 -11.23 4.97 -3.25
CA ALA A 36 -10.07 5.13 -4.11
C ALA A 36 -8.89 4.36 -3.53
N ILE A 37 -8.13 3.71 -4.41
CA ILE A 37 -6.91 2.99 -4.07
C ILE A 37 -5.81 3.35 -5.06
N LEU A 38 -4.61 3.59 -4.54
CA LEU A 38 -3.39 3.72 -5.32
C LEU A 38 -2.46 2.59 -4.89
N ALA A 39 -2.07 1.77 -5.86
CA ALA A 39 -1.20 0.64 -5.63
C ALA A 39 0.10 0.78 -6.44
N THR A 40 1.19 0.34 -5.86
CA THR A 40 2.48 0.18 -6.52
C THR A 40 2.82 -1.30 -6.63
N ASP A 41 3.45 -1.68 -7.72
CA ASP A 41 3.95 -3.03 -8.00
C ASP A 41 5.31 -3.22 -7.28
N PHE A 42 5.25 -3.09 -5.94
CA PHE A 42 6.37 -3.22 -5.02
C PHE A 42 5.87 -3.80 -3.69
N GLY A 43 6.31 -5.00 -3.35
CA GLY A 43 5.89 -5.73 -2.15
C GLY A 43 7.08 -6.42 -1.47
N SER A 44 6.80 -7.31 -0.52
CA SER A 44 7.84 -7.95 0.29
C SER A 44 8.80 -8.86 -0.51
N VAL A 45 8.40 -9.35 -1.68
CA VAL A 45 9.27 -10.17 -2.56
C VAL A 45 10.25 -9.33 -3.39
N ASP A 46 10.05 -8.02 -3.47
CA ASP A 46 10.83 -7.09 -4.29
C ASP A 46 12.05 -6.53 -3.54
N ALA A 47 12.63 -7.34 -2.66
CA ALA A 47 13.83 -6.94 -1.90
C ALA A 47 15.07 -6.73 -2.79
N SER A 48 15.08 -7.28 -4.00
CA SER A 48 16.19 -7.14 -4.95
C SER A 48 15.63 -6.78 -6.32
N PHE A 49 15.98 -5.62 -6.85
CA PHE A 49 15.46 -5.13 -8.12
C PHE A 49 16.49 -4.27 -8.87
N THR A 50 16.23 -4.01 -10.15
CA THR A 50 17.02 -3.11 -10.97
C THR A 50 16.18 -1.90 -11.35
N PHE A 51 16.69 -0.72 -11.05
CA PHE A 51 16.08 0.56 -11.42
C PHE A 51 17.10 1.44 -12.14
N GLU A 52 16.77 1.97 -13.30
CA GLU A 52 17.66 2.78 -14.15
C GLU A 52 19.04 2.12 -14.40
N GLY A 53 19.05 0.81 -14.62
CA GLY A 53 20.28 0.03 -14.86
C GLY A 53 21.14 -0.26 -13.65
N LYS A 54 20.75 0.23 -12.46
CA LYS A 54 21.44 -0.03 -11.19
C LYS A 54 20.67 -1.06 -10.36
N ARG A 55 21.39 -2.06 -9.84
CA ARG A 55 20.83 -3.04 -8.92
C ARG A 55 20.73 -2.47 -7.49
N TYR A 56 19.62 -2.74 -6.85
CA TYR A 56 19.34 -2.42 -5.46
C TYR A 56 19.00 -3.72 -4.73
N ASP A 57 19.64 -3.94 -3.60
CA ASP A 57 19.33 -5.00 -2.65
C ASP A 57 18.93 -4.31 -1.34
N THR A 58 17.69 -4.49 -0.92
CA THR A 58 17.09 -3.84 0.25
C THR A 58 16.88 -4.85 1.37
N PRO A 59 16.84 -4.44 2.64
CA PRO A 59 16.46 -5.31 3.75
C PRO A 59 15.05 -5.91 3.56
N ALA A 60 14.82 -7.07 4.15
CA ALA A 60 13.47 -7.59 4.31
C ALA A 60 12.58 -6.58 5.06
N GLY A 61 11.29 -6.54 4.73
CA GLY A 61 10.34 -5.62 5.36
C GLY A 61 10.36 -4.18 4.83
N VAL A 62 11.26 -3.82 3.88
CA VAL A 62 11.34 -2.44 3.38
C VAL A 62 10.02 -1.93 2.77
N ALA A 63 9.27 -2.79 2.08
CA ALA A 63 7.98 -2.40 1.49
C ALA A 63 6.96 -2.04 2.58
N HIS A 64 6.89 -2.83 3.64
CA HIS A 64 6.03 -2.57 4.79
C HIS A 64 6.49 -1.34 5.59
N PHE A 65 7.81 -1.18 5.77
CA PHE A 65 8.37 0.03 6.37
C PHE A 65 7.96 1.29 5.61
N LEU A 66 8.06 1.27 4.28
CA LEU A 66 7.63 2.40 3.44
C LEU A 66 6.13 2.64 3.53
N GLU A 67 5.31 1.59 3.64
CA GLU A 67 3.87 1.73 3.82
C GLU A 67 3.54 2.60 5.03
N HIS A 68 4.11 2.29 6.19
CA HIS A 68 3.94 3.09 7.40
C HIS A 68 4.47 4.51 7.23
N LYS A 69 5.66 4.62 6.67
CA LYS A 69 6.41 5.87 6.60
C LYS A 69 5.77 6.91 5.68
N MET A 70 5.10 6.47 4.63
CA MET A 70 4.46 7.39 3.67
C MET A 70 3.34 8.24 4.28
N PHE A 71 2.72 7.83 5.39
CA PHE A 71 1.68 8.62 6.06
C PHE A 71 2.21 9.87 6.76
N GLU A 72 3.50 9.96 7.03
CA GLU A 72 4.12 11.16 7.60
C GLU A 72 4.51 12.15 6.49
N ASP A 73 4.22 13.42 6.70
CA ASP A 73 4.68 14.52 5.86
C ASP A 73 5.23 15.68 6.72
N GLU A 74 5.80 16.69 6.08
CA GLU A 74 6.39 17.85 6.76
C GLU A 74 5.36 18.60 7.64
N ASP A 75 4.09 18.61 7.23
CA ASP A 75 3.00 19.28 7.93
C ASP A 75 2.30 18.37 8.97
N GLY A 76 2.81 17.17 9.22
CA GLY A 76 2.25 16.22 10.18
C GLY A 76 1.93 14.85 9.57
N ASN A 77 0.70 14.36 9.76
CA ASN A 77 0.30 13.02 9.34
C ASN A 77 -0.93 13.06 8.44
N ALA A 78 -0.89 12.34 7.31
CA ALA A 78 -1.99 12.25 6.35
C ALA A 78 -3.29 11.72 6.99
N LEU A 79 -3.21 10.82 7.98
CA LEU A 79 -4.39 10.30 8.69
C LEU A 79 -5.21 11.42 9.34
N GLN A 80 -4.55 12.44 9.90
CA GLN A 80 -5.23 13.59 10.49
C GLN A 80 -5.95 14.44 9.42
N LYS A 81 -5.38 14.53 8.23
CA LYS A 81 -6.00 15.25 7.11
C LYS A 81 -7.28 14.54 6.66
N PHE A 82 -7.25 13.20 6.53
CA PHE A 82 -8.44 12.40 6.23
C PHE A 82 -9.50 12.47 7.35
N ALA A 83 -9.09 12.47 8.60
CA ALA A 83 -10.02 12.60 9.73
C ALA A 83 -10.84 13.91 9.66
N ARG A 84 -10.23 15.03 9.23
CA ARG A 84 -10.92 16.32 9.05
C ARG A 84 -11.96 16.31 7.94
N THR A 85 -11.83 15.43 6.96
CA THR A 85 -12.77 15.28 5.84
C THR A 85 -13.82 14.18 6.09
N GLY A 86 -13.70 13.44 7.19
CA GLY A 86 -14.56 12.30 7.52
C GLY A 86 -14.30 11.05 6.68
N ALA A 87 -13.16 10.98 5.98
CA ALA A 87 -12.77 9.80 5.22
C ALA A 87 -12.09 8.76 6.12
N SER A 88 -12.15 7.49 5.70
CA SER A 88 -11.50 6.37 6.35
C SER A 88 -10.33 5.90 5.49
N PRO A 89 -9.09 6.33 5.77
CA PRO A 89 -7.89 5.86 5.08
C PRO A 89 -7.44 4.51 5.63
N ASN A 90 -6.72 3.76 4.79
CA ASN A 90 -5.96 2.59 5.20
C ASN A 90 -4.87 2.29 4.18
N ALA A 91 -3.95 1.39 4.52
CA ALA A 91 -2.94 0.87 3.62
C ALA A 91 -2.69 -0.61 3.91
N PHE A 92 -2.02 -1.28 3.01
CA PHE A 92 -1.53 -2.64 3.23
C PHE A 92 -0.34 -2.94 2.33
N THR A 93 0.54 -3.78 2.83
CA THR A 93 1.61 -4.40 2.07
C THR A 93 1.33 -5.90 1.90
N SER A 94 1.48 -6.39 0.69
CA SER A 94 1.43 -7.80 0.36
C SER A 94 2.77 -8.29 -0.19
N HIS A 95 2.81 -9.52 -0.65
CA HIS A 95 4.02 -10.05 -1.27
C HIS A 95 4.43 -9.31 -2.55
N THR A 96 3.47 -8.78 -3.33
CA THR A 96 3.71 -8.22 -4.67
C THR A 96 3.27 -6.77 -4.83
N MET A 97 2.67 -6.17 -3.81
CA MET A 97 2.20 -4.78 -3.91
C MET A 97 2.14 -4.10 -2.55
N THR A 98 2.26 -2.79 -2.57
CA THR A 98 1.87 -1.89 -1.48
C THR A 98 0.76 -0.99 -1.97
N ALA A 99 -0.29 -0.80 -1.19
CA ALA A 99 -1.45 -0.03 -1.60
C ALA A 99 -1.94 0.89 -0.48
N TYR A 100 -2.35 2.08 -0.88
CA TYR A 100 -2.92 3.12 -0.02
C TYR A 100 -4.32 3.43 -0.51
N HIS A 101 -5.29 3.49 0.38
CA HIS A 101 -6.67 3.72 -0.02
C HIS A 101 -7.44 4.55 1.00
N PHE A 102 -8.57 5.06 0.57
CA PHE A 102 -9.57 5.63 1.46
C PHE A 102 -10.97 5.31 0.97
N SER A 103 -11.92 5.40 1.89
CA SER A 103 -13.34 5.46 1.57
C SER A 103 -13.96 6.70 2.19
N CYS A 104 -14.92 7.31 1.49
CA CYS A 104 -15.65 8.47 1.97
C CYS A 104 -17.06 8.51 1.39
N THR A 105 -17.93 9.32 2.00
CA THR A 105 -19.28 9.61 1.49
C THR A 105 -19.39 11.03 0.93
N ASP A 106 -18.38 11.85 1.17
CA ASP A 106 -18.31 13.24 0.72
C ASP A 106 -16.86 13.65 0.46
N ARG A 107 -16.64 14.82 -0.18
CA ARG A 107 -15.32 15.43 -0.42
C ARG A 107 -14.32 14.52 -1.12
N PHE A 108 -14.79 13.71 -2.07
CA PHE A 108 -13.94 12.74 -2.77
C PHE A 108 -12.68 13.35 -3.40
N GLU A 109 -12.83 14.50 -4.09
CA GLU A 109 -11.69 15.16 -4.74
C GLU A 109 -10.65 15.66 -3.75
N GLU A 110 -11.10 16.20 -2.59
CA GLU A 110 -10.21 16.64 -1.52
C GLU A 110 -9.42 15.44 -0.97
N ASN A 111 -10.10 14.36 -0.68
CA ASN A 111 -9.48 13.11 -0.20
C ASN A 111 -8.54 12.48 -1.22
N LEU A 112 -8.89 12.52 -2.50
CA LEU A 112 -8.00 12.05 -3.57
C LEU A 112 -6.72 12.90 -3.65
N LYS A 113 -6.80 14.21 -3.48
CA LYS A 113 -5.61 15.08 -3.43
C LYS A 113 -4.73 14.76 -2.22
N ILE A 114 -5.33 14.46 -1.06
CA ILE A 114 -4.57 14.02 0.13
C ILE A 114 -3.84 12.71 -0.19
N LEU A 115 -4.53 11.71 -0.76
CA LEU A 115 -3.93 10.43 -1.14
C LEU A 115 -2.74 10.61 -2.08
N LEU A 116 -2.94 11.35 -3.17
CA LEU A 116 -1.89 11.57 -4.15
C LEU A 116 -0.72 12.37 -3.55
N LYS A 117 -1.00 13.39 -2.73
CA LYS A 117 0.05 14.19 -2.10
C LYS A 117 0.98 13.31 -1.26
N PHE A 118 0.46 12.56 -0.30
CA PHE A 118 1.33 11.83 0.62
C PHE A 118 2.06 10.65 -0.06
N VAL A 119 1.46 9.99 -1.04
CA VAL A 119 2.12 8.89 -1.75
C VAL A 119 3.21 9.39 -2.70
N PHE A 120 3.07 10.57 -3.30
CA PHE A 120 4.06 11.11 -4.24
C PHE A 120 5.03 12.13 -3.63
N THR A 121 4.90 12.45 -2.35
CA THR A 121 5.77 13.42 -1.66
C THR A 121 6.30 12.80 -0.36
N PRO A 122 7.24 11.83 -0.46
CA PRO A 122 7.78 11.19 0.72
C PRO A 122 8.57 12.17 1.59
N TYR A 123 8.45 12.03 2.90
CA TYR A 123 9.16 12.83 3.88
C TYR A 123 9.93 11.94 4.86
N PHE A 124 11.26 11.95 4.75
CA PHE A 124 12.14 11.15 5.60
C PHE A 124 13.13 12.04 6.35
N THR A 125 13.25 11.79 7.64
CA THR A 125 14.31 12.31 8.51
C THR A 125 14.87 11.15 9.32
N ASP A 126 16.12 11.25 9.77
CA ASP A 126 16.73 10.19 10.60
C ASP A 126 15.87 9.92 11.85
N GLU A 127 15.33 10.96 12.47
CA GLU A 127 14.49 10.86 13.65
C GLU A 127 13.18 10.08 13.38
N ASN A 128 12.47 10.42 12.29
CA ASN A 128 11.20 9.78 12.00
C ASN A 128 11.37 8.34 11.45
N VAL A 129 12.49 8.04 10.80
CA VAL A 129 12.87 6.69 10.39
C VAL A 129 13.16 5.82 11.62
N GLU A 130 13.95 6.32 12.58
CA GLU A 130 14.30 5.55 13.79
C GLU A 130 13.08 5.30 14.68
N LYS A 131 12.20 6.28 14.81
CA LYS A 131 10.92 6.13 15.52
C LYS A 131 10.07 5.02 14.90
N GLU A 132 9.93 4.99 13.57
CA GLU A 132 9.11 3.99 12.87
C GLU A 132 9.69 2.58 13.00
N ARG A 133 11.02 2.45 12.97
CA ARG A 133 11.68 1.16 13.24
C ARG A 133 11.28 0.58 14.59
N GLY A 134 11.15 1.43 15.61
CA GLY A 134 10.69 1.00 16.94
C GLY A 134 9.25 0.49 16.92
N ILE A 135 8.36 1.14 16.18
CA ILE A 135 6.94 0.77 16.04
C ILE A 135 6.82 -0.59 15.31
N ILE A 136 7.49 -0.72 14.17
CA ILE A 136 7.46 -1.94 13.37
C ILE A 136 8.05 -3.14 14.12
N ASN A 137 9.12 -2.94 14.88
CA ASN A 137 9.68 -4.00 15.73
C ASN A 137 8.67 -4.52 16.77
N GLN A 138 7.80 -3.67 17.30
CA GLN A 138 6.72 -4.10 18.19
C GLN A 138 5.62 -4.84 17.44
N GLU A 139 5.27 -4.38 16.24
CA GLU A 139 4.30 -5.05 15.39
C GLU A 139 4.78 -6.44 14.96
N ILE A 140 6.03 -6.60 14.56
CA ILE A 140 6.62 -7.90 14.21
C ILE A 140 6.44 -8.88 15.38
N ARG A 141 6.82 -8.50 16.59
CA ARG A 141 6.66 -9.35 17.78
C ARG A 141 5.20 -9.73 18.04
N MET A 142 4.28 -8.78 17.87
CA MET A 142 2.85 -9.03 18.04
C MET A 142 2.31 -10.03 17.02
N VAL A 143 2.80 -9.96 15.78
CA VAL A 143 2.40 -10.85 14.69
C VAL A 143 3.01 -12.24 14.89
N GLU A 144 4.29 -12.32 15.29
CA GLU A 144 4.98 -13.59 15.63
C GLU A 144 4.29 -14.34 16.78
N ASP A 145 3.69 -13.64 17.74
CA ASP A 145 2.90 -14.25 18.82
C ASP A 145 1.55 -14.85 18.33
N THR A 146 1.22 -14.72 17.05
CA THR A 146 -0.05 -15.20 16.48
C THR A 146 0.13 -16.58 15.83
N PRO A 147 -0.43 -17.69 16.39
CA PRO A 147 -0.21 -19.04 15.88
C PRO A 147 -0.60 -19.24 14.40
N ASN A 148 -1.66 -18.59 13.94
CA ASN A 148 -2.07 -18.66 12.53
C ASN A 148 -1.03 -18.02 11.59
N TRP A 149 -0.34 -16.98 12.04
CA TRP A 149 0.73 -16.36 11.27
C TRP A 149 1.94 -17.28 11.16
N GLU A 150 2.34 -17.90 12.25
CA GLU A 150 3.44 -18.87 12.28
C GLU A 150 3.19 -20.07 11.35
N VAL A 151 1.95 -20.58 11.33
CA VAL A 151 1.56 -21.64 10.38
C VAL A 151 1.65 -21.16 8.93
N PHE A 152 1.24 -19.93 8.66
CA PHE A 152 1.28 -19.33 7.33
C PHE A 152 2.72 -19.16 6.83
N VAL A 153 3.58 -18.56 7.64
CA VAL A 153 5.01 -18.36 7.31
C VAL A 153 5.71 -19.71 7.15
N GLY A 154 5.52 -20.64 8.10
CA GLY A 154 6.09 -21.99 8.05
C GLY A 154 5.66 -22.77 6.82
N ALA A 155 4.42 -22.58 6.34
CA ALA A 155 3.96 -23.20 5.09
C ALA A 155 4.74 -22.64 3.88
N TYR A 156 4.99 -21.36 3.79
CA TYR A 156 5.81 -20.78 2.72
C TYR A 156 7.27 -21.23 2.81
N GLU A 157 7.84 -21.30 3.99
CA GLU A 157 9.20 -21.81 4.19
C GLU A 157 9.35 -23.28 3.76
N GLY A 158 8.33 -24.09 4.02
CA GLY A 158 8.29 -25.49 3.60
C GLY A 158 8.07 -25.70 2.11
N LEU A 159 7.23 -24.85 1.48
CA LEU A 159 6.88 -24.96 0.06
C LEU A 159 7.93 -24.39 -0.89
N TYR A 160 8.62 -23.33 -0.49
CA TYR A 160 9.55 -22.61 -1.36
C TYR A 160 10.99 -22.68 -0.82
N ARG A 161 11.91 -23.14 -1.63
CA ARG A 161 13.33 -23.25 -1.23
C ARG A 161 14.08 -21.92 -1.33
N ASN A 162 13.91 -21.19 -2.43
CA ASN A 162 14.72 -20.00 -2.76
C ASN A 162 13.88 -18.77 -3.10
N HIS A 163 12.54 -18.87 -3.13
CA HIS A 163 11.69 -17.77 -3.49
C HIS A 163 11.56 -16.78 -2.30
N PRO A 164 11.64 -15.45 -2.52
CA PRO A 164 11.57 -14.46 -1.44
C PRO A 164 10.25 -14.44 -0.68
N VAL A 165 9.17 -15.06 -1.20
CA VAL A 165 7.90 -15.24 -0.47
C VAL A 165 8.03 -15.95 0.88
N ARG A 166 9.17 -16.65 1.10
CA ARG A 166 9.51 -17.29 2.38
C ARG A 166 9.75 -16.30 3.52
N VAL A 167 10.07 -15.07 3.18
CA VAL A 167 10.33 -14.03 4.16
C VAL A 167 9.01 -13.38 4.55
N SER A 168 8.82 -13.18 5.85
CA SER A 168 7.66 -12.48 6.38
C SER A 168 7.52 -11.09 5.76
N ILE A 169 6.28 -10.62 5.54
CA ILE A 169 6.00 -9.31 4.93
C ILE A 169 6.62 -8.17 5.74
N PRO A 170 6.49 -8.13 7.07
CA PRO A 170 7.12 -7.08 7.88
C PRO A 170 8.64 -7.19 8.02
N GLY A 171 9.23 -8.32 7.62
CA GLY A 171 10.69 -8.52 7.62
C GLY A 171 11.19 -9.56 8.58
#